data_dc7757a7fd16762d56722c613e9f6157
#
_entry.id   dc7757a7fd16762d56722c613e9f6157
#
_cell.length_a   1.000
_cell.length_b   1.000
_cell.length_c   1.000
_cell.angle_alpha   90.00
_cell.angle_beta   90.00
_cell.angle_gamma   90.00
#
_symmetry.space_group_name_H-M   'P 1'
#
loop_
_entity.id
_entity.type
_entity.pdbx_description
1 polymer ?
#
loop_
_entity_poly.entity_id
_entity_poly.type
_entity_poly.pdbx_seq_one_letter_code
_entity_poly.pdbx_strand_id
1 'polypeptide(L)'
;MYINTGYLNHSHLDFKDKSRPLVVGSCGIYRLSGDPRMPTYRPKGRLDYQIIYIASGLGHFHFDKPENETIVPAGNMVLFRPKELQKYEYYGEDKTEVYWIHFTGSDVKNILRSYGLQDNQRVFPVGSSLEYEQIFKQIIQELQRCQEHYEEMLALLLRHLLIVFQRELTRVHILKNEYLDREMHSAVTYFNENYNQDISIEITPRQGA
;
A
#
# COMPACT_ATOMS: atom_id res chain seq x y z
N MET A 1 -14.29 11.40 -14.04
CA MET A 1 -13.60 11.22 -12.75
C MET A 1 -14.61 11.18 -11.61
N TYR A 2 -14.50 10.21 -10.69
CA TYR A 2 -15.31 10.13 -9.47
C TYR A 2 -14.43 10.40 -8.25
N ILE A 3 -14.92 11.20 -7.31
CA ILE A 3 -14.25 11.55 -6.05
C ILE A 3 -15.25 11.42 -4.92
N ASN A 4 -14.87 10.73 -3.84
CA ASN A 4 -15.59 10.72 -2.58
C ASN A 4 -14.58 10.81 -1.43
N THR A 5 -14.76 11.76 -0.52
CA THR A 5 -13.78 12.08 0.53
C THR A 5 -14.44 12.44 1.83
N GLY A 6 -13.77 12.14 2.93
CA GLY A 6 -14.11 12.60 4.27
C GLY A 6 -12.90 13.21 4.96
N TYR A 7 -13.10 14.26 5.75
CA TYR A 7 -12.06 14.99 6.45
C TYR A 7 -12.49 15.31 7.89
N LEU A 8 -11.59 15.13 8.84
CA LEU A 8 -11.71 15.80 10.13
C LEU A 8 -11.46 17.31 9.97
N ASN A 9 -12.00 18.11 10.89
CA ASN A 9 -11.81 19.55 10.91
C ASN A 9 -10.31 19.91 10.74
N HIS A 10 -10.01 20.79 9.77
CA HIS A 10 -8.67 21.28 9.46
C HIS A 10 -7.62 20.28 8.93
N SER A 11 -7.98 19.02 8.66
CA SER A 11 -7.03 18.01 8.16
C SER A 11 -6.67 18.15 6.66
N HIS A 12 -7.26 19.10 5.95
CA HIS A 12 -7.02 19.32 4.52
C HIS A 12 -5.59 19.75 4.18
N LEU A 13 -4.97 20.55 5.03
CA LEU A 13 -3.66 21.15 4.75
C LEU A 13 -2.54 20.24 5.22
N ASP A 14 -2.50 20.01 6.52
CA ASP A 14 -1.50 19.18 7.17
C ASP A 14 -2.00 18.84 8.57
N PHE A 15 -1.80 17.63 9.02
CA PHE A 15 -2.41 17.17 10.23
C PHE A 15 -1.42 16.45 11.13
N LYS A 16 -1.24 16.96 12.35
CA LYS A 16 -0.41 16.34 13.36
C LYS A 16 -1.10 16.39 14.71
N ASP A 17 -1.59 15.26 15.15
CA ASP A 17 -2.19 15.07 16.45
C ASP A 17 -1.49 13.91 17.17
N LYS A 18 -1.05 14.14 18.40
CA LYS A 18 -0.41 13.16 19.28
C LYS A 18 -1.18 12.91 20.56
N SER A 19 -2.39 13.41 20.66
CA SER A 19 -3.24 13.24 21.84
C SER A 19 -3.63 11.78 22.07
N ARG A 20 -3.68 10.99 20.98
CA ARG A 20 -4.03 9.56 21.00
C ARG A 20 -2.97 8.74 20.26
N PRO A 21 -2.90 7.42 20.49
CA PRO A 21 -1.96 6.53 19.80
C PRO A 21 -2.12 6.51 18.28
N LEU A 22 -3.38 6.59 17.79
CA LEU A 22 -3.75 6.55 16.38
C LEU A 22 -4.95 7.47 16.14
N VAL A 23 -4.84 8.37 15.16
CA VAL A 23 -5.87 9.34 14.77
C VAL A 23 -5.96 9.38 13.26
N VAL A 24 -7.17 9.19 12.71
CA VAL A 24 -7.43 9.31 11.26
C VAL A 24 -7.82 10.75 10.96
N GLY A 25 -7.12 11.39 10.03
CA GLY A 25 -7.37 12.77 9.63
C GLY A 25 -8.30 12.90 8.43
N SER A 26 -8.10 12.07 7.41
CA SER A 26 -8.89 12.09 6.18
C SER A 26 -8.78 10.78 5.42
N CYS A 27 -9.78 10.52 4.59
CA CYS A 27 -9.82 9.34 3.74
C CYS A 27 -10.59 9.66 2.45
N GLY A 28 -10.24 8.99 1.36
CA GLY A 28 -10.94 9.20 0.12
C GLY A 28 -10.66 8.14 -0.94
N ILE A 29 -11.45 8.27 -2.01
CA ILE A 29 -11.34 7.48 -3.23
C ILE A 29 -11.28 8.42 -4.43
N TYR A 30 -10.40 8.09 -5.37
CA TYR A 30 -10.36 8.66 -6.71
C TYR A 30 -10.52 7.53 -7.72
N ARG A 31 -11.47 7.68 -8.65
CA ARG A 31 -11.61 6.80 -9.82
C ARG A 31 -11.51 7.64 -11.07
N LEU A 32 -10.44 7.44 -11.82
CA LEU A 32 -10.17 8.17 -13.04
C LEU A 32 -10.73 7.40 -14.25
N SER A 33 -11.27 8.17 -15.20
CA SER A 33 -11.75 7.64 -16.48
C SER A 33 -11.58 8.72 -17.55
N GLY A 34 -11.19 8.35 -18.77
CA GLY A 34 -10.89 9.30 -19.84
C GLY A 34 -9.53 9.99 -19.65
N ASP A 35 -9.39 11.23 -20.08
CA ASP A 35 -8.12 11.97 -20.15
C ASP A 35 -7.64 12.70 -18.86
N PRO A 36 -8.34 12.72 -17.71
CA PRO A 36 -7.83 13.47 -16.58
C PRO A 36 -6.52 12.90 -16.07
N ARG A 37 -5.57 13.80 -15.84
CA ARG A 37 -4.33 13.57 -15.12
C ARG A 37 -4.49 14.15 -13.72
N MET A 38 -4.07 13.40 -12.70
CA MET A 38 -4.17 13.83 -11.30
C MET A 38 -2.79 13.80 -10.62
N PRO A 39 -2.01 14.90 -10.72
CA PRO A 39 -0.68 14.97 -10.13
C PRO A 39 -0.73 15.41 -8.67
N THR A 40 0.20 14.89 -7.88
CA THR A 40 0.51 15.35 -6.53
C THR A 40 1.99 15.64 -6.43
N TYR A 41 2.35 16.84 -5.95
CA TYR A 41 3.73 17.22 -5.68
C TYR A 41 3.85 17.97 -4.35
N ARG A 42 4.47 17.33 -3.36
CA ARG A 42 4.76 17.89 -2.03
C ARG A 42 6.22 17.63 -1.69
N PRO A 43 7.13 18.57 -2.04
CA PRO A 43 8.58 18.37 -1.90
C PRO A 43 9.04 18.17 -0.44
N LYS A 44 8.32 18.75 0.51
CA LYS A 44 8.59 18.60 1.95
C LYS A 44 7.76 17.49 2.62
N GLY A 45 6.97 16.77 1.81
CA GLY A 45 6.01 15.79 2.33
C GLY A 45 4.89 16.42 3.16
N ARG A 46 4.24 15.60 3.97
CA ARG A 46 3.22 16.00 4.97
C ARG A 46 3.73 15.74 6.38
N LEU A 47 3.01 16.21 7.39
CA LEU A 47 3.30 15.94 8.82
C LEU A 47 2.65 14.64 9.31
N ASP A 48 1.69 14.11 8.56
CA ASP A 48 0.98 12.86 8.81
C ASP A 48 1.53 11.69 7.96
N TYR A 49 1.06 10.48 8.25
CA TYR A 49 1.26 9.30 7.42
C TYR A 49 0.19 9.23 6.36
N GLN A 50 0.52 8.64 5.21
CA GLN A 50 -0.45 8.36 4.16
C GLN A 50 -0.30 6.92 3.68
N ILE A 51 -1.41 6.19 3.62
CA ILE A 51 -1.53 4.95 2.87
C ILE A 51 -2.32 5.26 1.59
N ILE A 52 -1.82 4.76 0.46
CA ILE A 52 -2.49 4.74 -0.83
C ILE A 52 -2.62 3.28 -1.25
N TYR A 53 -3.82 2.80 -1.50
CA TYR A 53 -4.10 1.48 -2.06
C TYR A 53 -4.53 1.63 -3.51
N ILE A 54 -3.83 0.96 -4.42
CA ILE A 54 -4.16 0.93 -5.85
C ILE A 54 -5.14 -0.24 -6.08
N ALA A 55 -6.42 0.07 -6.26
CA ALA A 55 -7.48 -0.92 -6.44
C ALA A 55 -7.59 -1.39 -7.89
N SER A 56 -7.37 -0.49 -8.86
CA SER A 56 -7.26 -0.82 -10.27
C SER A 56 -6.31 0.12 -10.99
N GLY A 57 -5.82 -0.28 -12.17
CA GLY A 57 -4.92 0.51 -12.99
C GLY A 57 -3.51 0.60 -12.40
N LEU A 58 -2.88 1.76 -12.59
CA LEU A 58 -1.50 2.03 -12.24
C LEU A 58 -1.38 3.34 -11.45
N GLY A 59 -0.38 3.42 -10.58
CA GLY A 59 0.06 4.66 -9.95
C GLY A 59 1.52 4.94 -10.31
N HIS A 60 1.84 6.18 -10.65
CA HIS A 60 3.16 6.61 -11.08
C HIS A 60 3.82 7.39 -9.94
N PHE A 61 4.82 6.81 -9.31
CA PHE A 61 5.45 7.35 -8.10
C PHE A 61 6.92 7.70 -8.32
N HIS A 62 7.40 8.73 -7.61
CA HIS A 62 8.80 9.15 -7.59
C HIS A 62 9.25 9.24 -6.13
N PHE A 63 9.82 8.16 -5.59
CA PHE A 63 10.08 8.06 -4.15
C PHE A 63 11.33 8.79 -3.68
N ASP A 64 12.46 8.61 -4.38
CA ASP A 64 13.77 9.09 -3.90
C ASP A 64 14.22 10.33 -4.64
N LYS A 65 14.02 10.35 -5.96
CA LYS A 65 14.36 11.47 -6.83
C LYS A 65 13.20 11.78 -7.75
N PRO A 66 12.91 13.06 -8.00
CA PRO A 66 11.81 13.47 -8.87
C PRO A 66 11.85 12.93 -10.29
N GLU A 67 13.05 12.58 -10.79
CA GLU A 67 13.27 12.02 -12.13
C GLU A 67 13.07 10.51 -12.23
N ASN A 68 13.12 9.78 -11.11
CA ASN A 68 13.00 8.32 -11.10
C ASN A 68 11.56 7.89 -10.89
N GLU A 69 10.92 7.43 -11.95
CA GLU A 69 9.56 6.90 -11.89
C GLU A 69 9.55 5.43 -11.45
N THR A 70 8.59 5.11 -10.59
CA THR A 70 8.25 3.74 -10.18
C THR A 70 6.77 3.52 -10.46
N ILE A 71 6.45 2.61 -11.37
CA ILE A 71 5.07 2.23 -11.67
C ILE A 71 4.60 1.20 -10.64
N VAL A 72 3.51 1.50 -9.96
CA VAL A 72 2.91 0.63 -8.93
C VAL A 72 1.54 0.15 -9.45
N PRO A 73 1.40 -1.15 -9.77
CA PRO A 73 0.14 -1.70 -10.27
C PRO A 73 -0.90 -1.94 -9.17
N ALA A 74 -2.13 -2.22 -9.60
CA ALA A 74 -3.21 -2.66 -8.72
C ALA A 74 -2.78 -3.82 -7.80
N GLY A 75 -3.41 -3.92 -6.62
CA GLY A 75 -3.07 -4.89 -5.59
C GLY A 75 -1.86 -4.50 -4.73
N ASN A 76 -1.37 -3.28 -4.86
CA ASN A 76 -0.30 -2.76 -4.03
C ASN A 76 -0.76 -1.60 -3.15
N MET A 77 -0.13 -1.49 -1.99
CA MET A 77 -0.25 -0.37 -1.07
C MET A 77 1.06 0.42 -1.05
N VAL A 78 0.95 1.74 -1.06
CA VAL A 78 2.07 2.67 -0.88
C VAL A 78 1.93 3.36 0.46
N LEU A 79 3.00 3.37 1.26
CA LEU A 79 3.07 4.04 2.54
C LEU A 79 4.05 5.22 2.47
N PHE A 80 3.54 6.43 2.66
CA PHE A 80 4.34 7.62 2.92
C PHE A 80 4.39 7.93 4.42
N ARG A 81 5.57 8.23 4.90
CA ARG A 81 5.83 8.66 6.27
C ARG A 81 5.92 10.18 6.34
N PRO A 82 5.79 10.78 7.53
CA PRO A 82 5.95 12.21 7.70
C PRO A 82 7.25 12.73 7.10
N LYS A 83 7.14 13.84 6.36
CA LYS A 83 8.24 14.57 5.70
C LYS A 83 8.92 13.84 4.54
N GLU A 84 8.40 12.70 4.07
CA GLU A 84 8.87 12.07 2.84
C GLU A 84 8.36 12.85 1.62
N LEU A 85 9.23 13.04 0.61
CA LEU A 85 8.84 13.58 -0.69
C LEU A 85 7.62 12.81 -1.23
N GLN A 86 6.58 13.54 -1.59
CA GLN A 86 5.41 12.98 -2.26
C GLN A 86 5.34 13.58 -3.68
N LYS A 87 5.75 12.79 -4.66
CA LYS A 87 5.55 13.08 -6.07
C LYS A 87 4.97 11.83 -6.71
N TYR A 88 3.72 11.93 -7.11
CA TYR A 88 3.01 10.84 -7.79
C TYR A 88 1.86 11.38 -8.63
N GLU A 89 1.42 10.59 -9.57
CA GLU A 89 0.33 10.93 -10.44
C GLU A 89 -0.46 9.70 -10.90
N TYR A 90 -1.70 9.95 -11.27
CA TYR A 90 -2.61 8.95 -11.84
C TYR A 90 -3.12 9.45 -13.19
N TYR A 91 -3.31 8.53 -14.12
CA TYR A 91 -3.81 8.81 -15.45
C TYR A 91 -5.16 8.13 -15.70
N GLY A 92 -6.07 8.81 -16.39
CA GLY A 92 -7.38 8.26 -16.74
C GLY A 92 -7.30 7.13 -17.76
N GLU A 93 -6.27 7.13 -18.63
CA GLU A 93 -6.00 6.05 -19.58
C GLU A 93 -5.70 4.72 -18.88
N ASP A 94 -5.06 4.75 -17.71
CA ASP A 94 -4.79 3.57 -16.87
C ASP A 94 -6.05 3.08 -16.15
N LYS A 95 -7.16 3.81 -16.22
CA LYS A 95 -8.40 3.53 -15.46
C LYS A 95 -8.13 3.37 -13.97
N THR A 96 -7.27 4.23 -13.43
CA THR A 96 -6.77 4.14 -12.07
C THR A 96 -7.87 4.39 -11.05
N GLU A 97 -8.00 3.47 -10.10
CA GLU A 97 -8.81 3.64 -8.90
C GLU A 97 -7.91 3.49 -7.69
N VAL A 98 -7.91 4.52 -6.83
CA VAL A 98 -7.11 4.54 -5.62
C VAL A 98 -7.95 4.90 -4.42
N TYR A 99 -7.67 4.26 -3.30
CA TYR A 99 -8.12 4.63 -1.98
C TYR A 99 -6.95 5.19 -1.19
N TRP A 100 -7.17 6.24 -0.43
CA TRP A 100 -6.14 6.85 0.38
C TRP A 100 -6.65 7.21 1.76
N ILE A 101 -5.76 7.17 2.75
CA ILE A 101 -6.05 7.56 4.13
C ILE A 101 -4.85 8.30 4.71
N HIS A 102 -5.11 9.43 5.36
CA HIS A 102 -4.14 10.17 6.16
C HIS A 102 -4.39 9.96 7.64
N PHE A 103 -3.33 9.70 8.40
CA PHE A 103 -3.43 9.43 9.82
C PHE A 103 -2.17 9.85 10.57
N THR A 104 -2.31 10.08 11.88
CA THR A 104 -1.27 10.50 12.79
C THR A 104 -1.49 9.88 14.16
N GLY A 105 -0.67 10.21 15.16
CA GLY A 105 -0.80 9.71 16.52
C GLY A 105 0.53 9.69 17.25
N SER A 106 0.48 9.38 18.55
CA SER A 106 1.68 9.26 19.38
C SER A 106 2.43 7.93 19.19
N ASP A 107 1.75 6.87 18.67
CA ASP A 107 2.30 5.51 18.59
C ASP A 107 2.23 4.87 17.19
N VAL A 108 1.99 5.67 16.14
CA VAL A 108 1.81 5.17 14.76
C VAL A 108 2.96 4.30 14.30
N LYS A 109 4.21 4.67 14.61
CA LYS A 109 5.39 3.93 14.17
C LYS A 109 5.40 2.49 14.69
N ASN A 110 5.12 2.31 15.99
CA ASN A 110 5.08 0.98 16.60
C ASN A 110 3.87 0.16 16.09
N ILE A 111 2.72 0.83 15.91
CA ILE A 111 1.53 0.22 15.34
C ILE A 111 1.84 -0.32 13.94
N LEU A 112 2.41 0.48 13.04
CA LEU A 112 2.75 0.04 11.68
C LEU A 112 3.73 -1.14 11.69
N ARG A 113 4.76 -1.08 12.54
CA ARG A 113 5.73 -2.17 12.70
C ARG A 113 5.09 -3.47 13.20
N SER A 114 4.14 -3.39 14.14
CA SER A 114 3.44 -4.58 14.66
C SER A 114 2.60 -5.28 13.59
N TYR A 115 2.23 -4.57 12.53
CA TYR A 115 1.54 -5.11 11.34
C TYR A 115 2.50 -5.42 10.18
N GLY A 116 3.82 -5.47 10.39
CA GLY A 116 4.79 -5.86 9.38
C GLY A 116 5.17 -4.76 8.38
N LEU A 117 4.72 -3.52 8.59
CA LEU A 117 5.04 -2.38 7.73
C LEU A 117 6.37 -1.75 8.16
N GLN A 118 7.46 -2.31 7.63
CA GLN A 118 8.83 -1.91 8.02
C GLN A 118 9.23 -0.52 7.52
N ASP A 119 10.16 0.13 8.24
CA ASP A 119 10.56 1.52 8.00
C ASP A 119 11.26 1.75 6.64
N ASN A 120 11.89 0.74 6.07
CA ASN A 120 12.67 0.82 4.83
C ASN A 120 11.87 0.46 3.56
N GLN A 121 10.62 0.07 3.70
CA GLN A 121 9.77 -0.33 2.58
C GLN A 121 8.65 0.70 2.38
N ARG A 122 8.35 1.01 1.12
CA ARG A 122 7.27 1.94 0.74
C ARG A 122 6.14 1.25 -0.01
N VAL A 123 6.43 0.26 -0.83
CA VAL A 123 5.45 -0.48 -1.63
C VAL A 123 5.28 -1.87 -1.06
N PHE A 124 4.03 -2.26 -0.81
CA PHE A 124 3.67 -3.54 -0.19
C PHE A 124 2.65 -4.27 -1.06
N PRO A 125 2.92 -5.51 -1.50
CA PRO A 125 1.97 -6.31 -2.28
C PRO A 125 0.90 -6.89 -1.33
N VAL A 126 -0.25 -6.24 -1.28
CA VAL A 126 -1.37 -6.63 -0.38
C VAL A 126 -2.50 -7.37 -1.11
N GLY A 127 -2.34 -7.61 -2.42
CA GLY A 127 -3.37 -8.25 -3.24
C GLY A 127 -4.61 -7.38 -3.44
N SER A 128 -5.62 -7.95 -4.08
CA SER A 128 -6.91 -7.29 -4.33
C SER A 128 -8.00 -7.93 -3.49
N SER A 129 -8.77 -7.11 -2.77
CA SER A 129 -9.87 -7.57 -1.93
C SER A 129 -10.99 -6.52 -1.86
N LEU A 130 -12.23 -6.98 -2.02
CA LEU A 130 -13.42 -6.15 -1.78
C LEU A 130 -13.50 -5.67 -0.32
N GLU A 131 -12.91 -6.41 0.62
CA GLU A 131 -12.86 -6.04 2.03
C GLU A 131 -12.13 -4.72 2.23
N TYR A 132 -11.02 -4.47 1.52
CA TYR A 132 -10.31 -3.18 1.57
C TYR A 132 -11.23 -2.01 1.17
N GLU A 133 -11.91 -2.17 0.04
CA GLU A 133 -12.84 -1.15 -0.44
C GLU A 133 -13.97 -0.86 0.57
N GLN A 134 -14.51 -1.91 1.19
CA GLN A 134 -15.57 -1.78 2.19
C GLN A 134 -15.07 -1.01 3.42
N ILE A 135 -13.89 -1.33 3.92
CA ILE A 135 -13.28 -0.63 5.06
C ILE A 135 -13.03 0.84 4.72
N PHE A 136 -12.43 1.15 3.56
CA PHE A 136 -12.22 2.53 3.13
C PHE A 136 -13.53 3.31 3.02
N LYS A 137 -14.58 2.71 2.44
CA LYS A 137 -15.91 3.33 2.33
C LYS A 137 -16.53 3.60 3.71
N GLN A 138 -16.38 2.69 4.67
CA GLN A 138 -16.81 2.91 6.06
C GLN A 138 -16.05 4.06 6.72
N ILE A 139 -14.72 4.13 6.56
CA ILE A 139 -13.91 5.25 7.09
C ILE A 139 -14.40 6.59 6.51
N ILE A 140 -14.64 6.65 5.19
CA ILE A 140 -15.16 7.86 4.55
C ILE A 140 -16.52 8.25 5.14
N GLN A 141 -17.43 7.29 5.33
CA GLN A 141 -18.75 7.54 5.90
C GLN A 141 -18.68 8.04 7.36
N GLU A 142 -17.80 7.46 8.18
CA GLU A 142 -17.58 7.92 9.55
C GLU A 142 -17.06 9.36 9.60
N LEU A 143 -16.09 9.70 8.74
CA LEU A 143 -15.56 11.07 8.61
C LEU A 143 -16.61 12.08 8.12
N GLN A 144 -17.56 11.63 7.29
CA GLN A 144 -18.63 12.49 6.76
C GLN A 144 -19.79 12.68 7.76
N ARG A 145 -20.09 11.67 8.58
CA ARG A 145 -21.23 11.68 9.51
C ARG A 145 -20.87 12.22 10.89
N CYS A 146 -19.65 11.99 11.34
CA CYS A 146 -19.14 12.41 12.66
C CYS A 146 -20.12 12.07 13.80
N GLN A 147 -20.63 10.84 13.82
CA GLN A 147 -21.55 10.38 14.86
C GLN A 147 -20.81 10.22 16.21
N GLU A 148 -21.53 9.98 17.28
CA GLU A 148 -20.93 9.73 18.58
C GLU A 148 -19.87 8.62 18.50
N HIS A 149 -18.70 8.80 19.13
CA HIS A 149 -17.54 7.89 19.10
C HIS A 149 -16.90 7.67 17.72
N TYR A 150 -17.15 8.52 16.72
CA TYR A 150 -16.60 8.36 15.37
C TYR A 150 -15.06 8.29 15.34
N GLU A 151 -14.37 9.00 16.20
CA GLU A 151 -12.89 8.98 16.24
C GLU A 151 -12.33 7.62 16.70
N GLU A 152 -13.04 6.97 17.65
CA GLU A 152 -12.70 5.62 18.10
C GLU A 152 -12.99 4.61 17.00
N MET A 153 -14.16 4.72 16.35
CA MET A 153 -14.52 3.88 15.20
C MET A 153 -13.52 4.01 14.06
N LEU A 154 -13.06 5.21 13.73
CA LEU A 154 -12.04 5.46 12.73
C LEU A 154 -10.72 4.74 13.06
N ALA A 155 -10.29 4.79 14.32
CA ALA A 155 -9.08 4.11 14.76
C ALA A 155 -9.23 2.58 14.68
N LEU A 156 -10.38 2.02 15.02
CA LEU A 156 -10.69 0.59 14.89
C LEU A 156 -10.71 0.15 13.42
N LEU A 157 -11.35 0.92 12.54
CA LEU A 157 -11.40 0.63 11.10
C LEU A 157 -10.01 0.68 10.45
N LEU A 158 -9.16 1.65 10.82
CA LEU A 158 -7.78 1.68 10.35
C LEU A 158 -6.98 0.48 10.86
N ARG A 159 -7.14 0.08 12.13
CA ARG A 159 -6.52 -1.15 12.63
C ARG A 159 -7.01 -2.39 11.90
N HIS A 160 -8.30 -2.47 11.61
CA HIS A 160 -8.88 -3.56 10.81
C HIS A 160 -8.20 -3.62 9.42
N LEU A 161 -8.09 -2.50 8.73
CA LEU A 161 -7.39 -2.41 7.44
C LEU A 161 -5.93 -2.92 7.52
N LEU A 162 -5.21 -2.50 8.56
CA LEU A 162 -3.82 -2.93 8.79
C LEU A 162 -3.71 -4.45 9.07
N ILE A 163 -4.67 -5.02 9.80
CA ILE A 163 -4.73 -6.48 10.06
C ILE A 163 -4.93 -7.23 8.74
N VAL A 164 -5.86 -6.79 7.89
CA VAL A 164 -6.13 -7.47 6.62
C VAL A 164 -4.92 -7.36 5.69
N PHE A 165 -4.26 -6.22 5.62
CA PHE A 165 -3.00 -6.06 4.89
C PHE A 165 -1.91 -7.01 5.41
N GLN A 166 -1.72 -7.11 6.73
CA GLN A 166 -0.72 -8.00 7.31
C GLN A 166 -0.97 -9.47 6.93
N ARG A 167 -2.23 -9.92 6.97
CA ARG A 167 -2.59 -11.29 6.58
C ARG A 167 -2.17 -11.60 5.15
N GLU A 168 -2.42 -10.68 4.21
CA GLU A 168 -2.01 -10.85 2.83
C GLU A 168 -0.49 -10.82 2.64
N LEU A 169 0.21 -9.89 3.30
CA LEU A 169 1.67 -9.85 3.28
C LEU A 169 2.30 -11.16 3.79
N THR A 170 1.74 -11.73 4.85
CA THR A 170 2.19 -13.01 5.40
C THR A 170 1.92 -14.15 4.42
N ARG A 171 0.73 -14.18 3.78
CA ARG A 171 0.37 -15.18 2.78
C ARG A 171 1.31 -15.14 1.57
N VAL A 172 1.57 -13.95 1.02
CA VAL A 172 2.50 -13.76 -0.11
C VAL A 172 3.91 -14.23 0.26
N HIS A 173 4.36 -13.95 1.48
CA HIS A 173 5.68 -14.36 1.95
C HIS A 173 5.78 -15.89 2.06
N ILE A 174 4.78 -16.56 2.60
CA ILE A 174 4.73 -18.04 2.70
C ILE A 174 4.77 -18.66 1.30
N LEU A 175 3.92 -18.23 0.38
CA LEU A 175 3.88 -18.75 -0.99
C LEU A 175 5.21 -18.55 -1.73
N LYS A 176 5.86 -17.42 -1.53
CA LYS A 176 7.18 -17.16 -2.10
C LYS A 176 8.25 -18.10 -1.54
N ASN A 177 8.23 -18.37 -0.24
CA ASN A 177 9.19 -19.29 0.39
C ASN A 177 8.95 -20.72 -0.08
N GLU A 178 7.71 -21.20 -0.14
CA GLU A 178 7.38 -22.53 -0.66
C GLU A 178 7.76 -22.72 -2.13
N TYR A 179 7.65 -21.66 -2.94
CA TYR A 179 8.13 -21.68 -4.32
C TYR A 179 9.64 -21.81 -4.38
N LEU A 180 10.38 -20.99 -3.63
CA LEU A 180 11.84 -21.03 -3.55
C LEU A 180 12.36 -22.39 -3.05
N ASP A 181 11.70 -22.97 -2.03
CA ASP A 181 12.06 -24.28 -1.50
C ASP A 181 11.88 -25.39 -2.55
N ARG A 182 10.81 -25.33 -3.35
CA ARG A 182 10.58 -26.26 -4.46
C ARG A 182 11.64 -26.11 -5.56
N GLU A 183 11.95 -24.89 -5.98
CA GLU A 183 12.98 -24.61 -6.98
C GLU A 183 14.36 -25.10 -6.51
N MET A 184 14.71 -24.84 -5.24
CA MET A 184 15.97 -25.30 -4.66
C MET A 184 16.02 -26.85 -4.60
N HIS A 185 14.92 -27.50 -4.19
CA HIS A 185 14.86 -28.95 -4.18
C HIS A 185 15.02 -29.56 -5.59
N SER A 186 14.33 -28.99 -6.57
CA SER A 186 14.45 -29.41 -7.98
C SER A 186 15.88 -29.24 -8.50
N ALA A 187 16.54 -28.13 -8.19
CA ALA A 187 17.92 -27.89 -8.57
C ALA A 187 18.88 -28.91 -7.93
N VAL A 188 18.74 -29.19 -6.63
CA VAL A 188 19.56 -30.18 -5.92
C VAL A 188 19.35 -31.57 -6.51
N THR A 189 18.11 -31.97 -6.81
CA THR A 189 17.81 -33.25 -7.44
C THR A 189 18.48 -33.34 -8.82
N TYR A 190 18.34 -32.32 -9.64
CA TYR A 190 18.98 -32.26 -10.96
C TYR A 190 20.50 -32.38 -10.88
N PHE A 191 21.16 -31.68 -9.96
CA PHE A 191 22.60 -31.78 -9.75
C PHE A 191 23.01 -33.19 -9.28
N ASN A 192 22.26 -33.81 -8.38
CA ASN A 192 22.55 -35.16 -7.90
C ASN A 192 22.39 -36.23 -8.98
N GLU A 193 21.46 -36.05 -9.91
CA GLU A 193 21.22 -36.98 -11.02
C GLU A 193 22.26 -36.82 -12.17
N ASN A 194 22.84 -35.63 -12.30
CA ASN A 194 23.72 -35.27 -13.41
C ASN A 194 25.16 -34.90 -12.98
N TYR A 195 25.59 -35.17 -11.75
CA TYR A 195 26.86 -34.70 -11.18
C TYR A 195 28.10 -35.19 -11.93
N ASN A 196 27.99 -36.21 -12.76
CA ASN A 196 29.07 -36.78 -13.59
C ASN A 196 29.08 -36.19 -15.02
N GLN A 197 28.31 -35.18 -15.31
CA GLN A 197 28.26 -34.46 -16.58
C GLN A 197 28.70 -32.99 -16.38
N ASP A 198 29.16 -32.35 -17.44
CA ASP A 198 29.43 -30.91 -17.41
C ASP A 198 28.09 -30.15 -17.34
N ILE A 199 27.77 -29.67 -16.13
CA ILE A 199 26.53 -28.94 -15.85
C ILE A 199 26.84 -27.45 -15.95
N SER A 200 26.17 -26.72 -16.86
CA SER A 200 26.18 -25.26 -16.88
C SER A 200 24.86 -24.72 -16.29
N ILE A 201 24.92 -23.57 -15.62
CA ILE A 201 23.77 -22.90 -15.02
C ILE A 201 22.73 -22.50 -16.10
N GLU A 202 23.14 -22.36 -17.35
CA GLU A 202 22.28 -22.02 -18.49
C GLU A 202 21.36 -23.17 -18.95
N ILE A 203 21.69 -24.41 -18.55
CA ILE A 203 20.98 -25.64 -18.96
C ILE A 203 19.92 -26.06 -17.93
N THR A 204 19.82 -25.39 -16.77
CA THR A 204 18.78 -25.69 -15.78
C THR A 204 17.40 -25.38 -16.38
N PRO A 205 16.54 -26.37 -16.66
CA PRO A 205 15.26 -26.10 -17.30
C PRO A 205 14.39 -25.22 -16.38
N ARG A 206 13.92 -24.10 -16.90
CA ARG A 206 12.73 -23.43 -16.33
C ARG A 206 11.54 -24.33 -16.59
N GLN A 207 11.33 -25.34 -15.75
CA GLN A 207 10.09 -26.11 -15.74
C GLN A 207 9.06 -25.33 -14.93
N GLY A 208 8.08 -24.78 -15.61
CA GLY A 208 6.94 -24.14 -14.98
C GLY A 208 6.13 -23.35 -15.99
N ALA A 209 5.26 -24.03 -16.74
CA ALA A 209 4.05 -23.45 -17.31
C ALA A 209 2.88 -23.80 -16.38
#